data_0118700f12cccb727a1c65d1a04fb413
#
_entry.id   0118700f12cccb727a1c65d1a04fb413
#
_cell.length_a   1.000
_cell.length_b   1.000
_cell.length_c   1.000
_cell.angle_alpha   90.00
_cell.angle_beta   90.00
_cell.angle_gamma   90.00
#
_symmetry.space_group_name_H-M   'P 1'
#
loop_
_entity.id
_entity.type
_entity.pdbx_description
1 polymer ?
#
loop_
_entity_poly.entity_id
_entity_poly.type
_entity_poly.pdbx_seq_one_letter_code
_entity_poly.pdbx_strand_id
1 'polypeptide(L)'
;DVTEKSRMKGIMVDNHIPTAEYMVYHNLEEIDWKKVTFPSVVKPVDCNSSKGVHRVDNIDEAKKYAAEAIGLSRTKTGLIEKFNSGNEIQVDCFVTDEKVEVIMTRQKQKIIAENGMVLQSFGSIVPAPLSDALMKEVEDIANKIAKGFKLKNTPFFYQAIVSEDNHINVLEFAPRIGGGLSYYLIKMVTGFDIVEAAIDSFLGNKVIVNKKQAKKVYSTNLLYMHPGVFHHIEGFEKLKKENIIKDLSLIHI
;
A
#
# COMPACT_ATOMS: atom_id res chain seq x y z
N ASP A 1 -17.07 0.45 -3.07
CA ASP A 1 -16.48 -0.87 -3.30
C ASP A 1 -15.05 -0.99 -2.75
N VAL A 2 -14.25 0.06 -2.80
CA VAL A 2 -12.85 0.01 -2.36
C VAL A 2 -12.63 0.43 -0.90
N THR A 3 -13.62 1.02 -0.26
CA THR A 3 -13.54 1.45 1.14
C THR A 3 -13.84 0.30 2.11
N GLU A 4 -14.43 -0.76 1.63
CA GLU A 4 -14.78 -1.95 2.39
C GLU A 4 -13.95 -3.14 1.89
N LYS A 5 -13.05 -3.64 2.75
CA LYS A 5 -12.01 -4.62 2.38
C LYS A 5 -12.59 -5.97 1.94
N SER A 6 -13.71 -6.41 2.50
CA SER A 6 -14.33 -7.69 2.13
C SER A 6 -14.82 -7.65 0.68
N ARG A 7 -15.52 -6.59 0.31
CA ARG A 7 -16.02 -6.40 -1.05
C ARG A 7 -14.88 -6.21 -2.06
N MET A 8 -13.86 -5.44 -1.68
CA MET A 8 -12.66 -5.28 -2.50
C MET A 8 -11.99 -6.63 -2.78
N LYS A 9 -11.81 -7.47 -1.75
CA LYS A 9 -11.21 -8.80 -1.91
C LYS A 9 -12.08 -9.74 -2.74
N GLY A 10 -13.40 -9.70 -2.60
CA GLY A 10 -14.32 -10.45 -3.47
C GLY A 10 -14.10 -10.14 -4.95
N ILE A 11 -14.06 -8.83 -5.29
CA ILE A 11 -13.78 -8.41 -6.66
C ILE A 11 -12.36 -8.84 -7.11
N MET A 12 -11.37 -8.81 -6.21
CA MET A 12 -10.03 -9.30 -6.54
C MET A 12 -10.04 -10.79 -6.91
N VAL A 13 -10.71 -11.62 -6.13
CA VAL A 13 -10.84 -13.07 -6.40
C VAL A 13 -11.54 -13.31 -7.73
N ASP A 14 -12.67 -12.66 -7.97
CA ASP A 14 -13.46 -12.80 -9.20
C ASP A 14 -12.68 -12.40 -10.46
N ASN A 15 -11.68 -11.53 -10.32
CA ASN A 15 -10.83 -11.05 -11.41
C ASN A 15 -9.42 -11.65 -11.41
N HIS A 16 -9.19 -12.72 -10.66
CA HIS A 16 -7.88 -13.40 -10.56
C HIS A 16 -6.72 -12.46 -10.18
N ILE A 17 -7.00 -11.47 -9.34
CA ILE A 17 -5.98 -10.61 -8.72
C ILE A 17 -5.46 -11.35 -7.50
N PRO A 18 -4.14 -11.64 -7.42
CA PRO A 18 -3.61 -12.39 -6.30
C PRO A 18 -3.79 -11.64 -4.98
N THR A 19 -4.41 -12.28 -4.02
CA THR A 19 -4.63 -11.76 -2.67
C THR A 19 -4.60 -12.90 -1.66
N ALA A 20 -4.31 -12.61 -0.39
CA ALA A 20 -4.30 -13.63 0.65
C ALA A 20 -5.66 -14.31 0.79
N GLU A 21 -5.65 -15.60 1.11
CA GLU A 21 -6.85 -16.32 1.54
C GLU A 21 -7.45 -15.61 2.74
N TYR A 22 -8.77 -15.45 2.75
CA TYR A 22 -9.46 -14.68 3.78
C TYR A 22 -10.82 -15.25 4.12
N MET A 23 -11.30 -14.88 5.30
CA MET A 23 -12.64 -15.18 5.80
C MET A 23 -13.27 -13.90 6.34
N VAL A 24 -14.50 -13.61 5.95
CA VAL A 24 -15.30 -12.48 6.46
C VAL A 24 -16.26 -13.02 7.51
N TYR A 25 -16.49 -12.25 8.57
CA TYR A 25 -17.38 -12.64 9.66
C TYR A 25 -18.06 -11.41 10.29
N HIS A 26 -19.27 -11.61 10.83
CA HIS A 26 -20.04 -10.59 11.54
C HIS A 26 -20.18 -10.90 13.04
N ASN A 27 -19.95 -12.14 13.41
CA ASN A 27 -19.86 -12.61 14.80
C ASN A 27 -18.85 -13.76 14.87
N LEU A 28 -18.41 -14.11 16.09
CA LEU A 28 -17.38 -15.13 16.28
C LEU A 28 -17.87 -16.56 15.96
N GLU A 29 -19.18 -16.79 15.95
CA GLU A 29 -19.78 -18.11 15.70
C GLU A 29 -19.75 -18.45 14.20
N GLU A 30 -19.66 -17.44 13.33
CA GLU A 30 -19.53 -17.62 11.88
C GLU A 30 -18.12 -18.09 11.45
N ILE A 31 -17.12 -17.98 12.35
CA ILE A 31 -15.74 -18.30 12.02
C ILE A 31 -15.51 -19.80 12.11
N ASP A 32 -15.19 -20.42 10.97
CA ASP A 32 -14.69 -21.81 10.98
C ASP A 32 -13.23 -21.85 11.43
N TRP A 33 -13.03 -21.92 12.74
CA TRP A 33 -11.71 -21.90 13.35
C TRP A 33 -10.79 -23.03 12.90
N LYS A 34 -11.34 -24.12 12.35
CA LYS A 34 -10.53 -25.23 11.78
C LYS A 34 -9.86 -24.89 10.47
N LYS A 35 -10.40 -23.87 9.77
CA LYS A 35 -9.83 -23.37 8.51
C LYS A 35 -8.86 -22.20 8.70
N VAL A 36 -8.81 -21.62 9.90
CA VAL A 36 -7.85 -20.55 10.18
C VAL A 36 -6.46 -21.12 10.34
N THR A 37 -5.54 -20.69 9.48
CA THR A 37 -4.12 -21.06 9.55
C THR A 37 -3.33 -19.95 10.23
N PHE A 38 -2.28 -20.31 10.98
CA PHE A 38 -1.43 -19.33 11.67
C PHE A 38 -0.02 -19.30 11.05
N PRO A 39 0.64 -18.11 11.04
CA PRO A 39 0.11 -16.83 11.48
C PRO A 39 -0.97 -16.27 10.55
N SER A 40 -1.92 -15.50 11.10
CA SER A 40 -2.98 -14.80 10.38
C SER A 40 -2.99 -13.31 10.73
N VAL A 41 -3.75 -12.53 9.96
CA VAL A 41 -4.05 -11.11 10.25
C VAL A 41 -5.54 -10.97 10.50
N VAL A 42 -5.88 -10.37 11.63
CA VAL A 42 -7.26 -10.02 11.98
C VAL A 42 -7.42 -8.51 11.87
N LYS A 43 -8.49 -8.06 11.22
CA LYS A 43 -8.73 -6.62 11.02
C LYS A 43 -10.20 -6.28 10.79
N PRO A 44 -10.64 -5.05 11.12
CA PRO A 44 -11.93 -4.54 10.69
C PRO A 44 -11.92 -4.26 9.18
N VAL A 45 -13.07 -4.42 8.50
CA VAL A 45 -13.14 -4.24 7.04
C VAL A 45 -13.10 -2.79 6.59
N ASP A 46 -13.44 -1.83 7.45
CA ASP A 46 -13.70 -0.43 7.11
C ASP A 46 -12.87 0.58 7.93
N CYS A 47 -11.82 0.13 8.62
CA CYS A 47 -10.86 1.00 9.27
C CYS A 47 -9.63 1.29 8.39
N ASN A 48 -9.07 2.51 8.56
CA ASN A 48 -7.90 2.98 7.84
C ASN A 48 -6.67 3.07 8.77
N SER A 49 -5.49 3.31 8.19
CA SER A 49 -4.23 3.56 8.92
C SER A 49 -3.87 2.45 9.92
N SER A 50 -4.06 1.20 9.54
CA SER A 50 -3.77 0.00 10.34
C SER A 50 -4.50 -0.06 11.69
N LYS A 51 -5.54 0.72 11.92
CA LYS A 51 -6.32 0.68 13.15
C LYS A 51 -7.04 -0.68 13.28
N GLY A 52 -6.78 -1.38 14.39
CA GLY A 52 -7.35 -2.70 14.65
C GLY A 52 -6.81 -3.82 13.77
N VAL A 53 -5.64 -3.63 13.16
CA VAL A 53 -4.95 -4.67 12.39
C VAL A 53 -3.96 -5.38 13.29
N HIS A 54 -4.18 -6.68 13.53
CA HIS A 54 -3.35 -7.50 14.40
C HIS A 54 -2.87 -8.75 13.68
N ARG A 55 -1.56 -9.01 13.74
CA ARG A 55 -1.03 -10.34 13.48
C ARG A 55 -1.33 -11.21 14.70
N VAL A 56 -1.76 -12.43 14.43
CA VAL A 56 -2.10 -13.43 15.44
C VAL A 56 -1.40 -14.74 15.13
N ASP A 57 -0.82 -15.35 16.15
CA ASP A 57 -0.02 -16.57 16.00
C ASP A 57 -0.73 -17.82 16.58
N ASN A 58 -1.90 -17.62 17.21
CA ASN A 58 -2.70 -18.71 17.78
C ASN A 58 -4.21 -18.35 17.84
N ILE A 59 -5.02 -19.36 18.17
CA ILE A 59 -6.48 -19.25 18.16
C ILE A 59 -7.02 -18.30 19.24
N ASP A 60 -6.37 -18.20 20.40
CA ASP A 60 -6.84 -17.37 21.51
C ASP A 60 -6.64 -15.89 21.19
N GLU A 61 -5.50 -15.55 20.64
CA GLU A 61 -5.26 -14.21 20.09
C GLU A 61 -6.25 -13.88 18.97
N ALA A 62 -6.48 -14.83 18.06
CA ALA A 62 -7.39 -14.63 16.95
C ALA A 62 -8.81 -14.35 17.42
N LYS A 63 -9.32 -15.09 18.41
CA LYS A 63 -10.64 -14.84 19.02
C LYS A 63 -10.74 -13.47 19.69
N LYS A 64 -9.70 -13.10 20.45
CA LYS A 64 -9.63 -11.79 21.12
C LYS A 64 -9.72 -10.64 20.11
N TYR A 65 -8.86 -10.66 19.11
CA TYR A 65 -8.80 -9.57 18.11
C TYR A 65 -9.93 -9.63 17.10
N ALA A 66 -10.54 -10.80 16.86
CA ALA A 66 -11.75 -10.89 16.05
C ALA A 66 -12.92 -10.16 16.73
N ALA A 67 -13.08 -10.28 18.03
CA ALA A 67 -14.08 -9.52 18.78
C ALA A 67 -13.81 -8.01 18.75
N GLU A 68 -12.55 -7.60 18.89
CA GLU A 68 -12.14 -6.19 18.76
C GLU A 68 -12.43 -5.63 17.38
N ALA A 69 -12.12 -6.38 16.32
CA ALA A 69 -12.36 -5.95 14.93
C ALA A 69 -13.84 -5.67 14.65
N ILE A 70 -14.74 -6.52 15.11
CA ILE A 70 -16.21 -6.28 15.06
C ILE A 70 -16.57 -4.98 15.81
N GLY A 71 -15.98 -4.79 17.00
CA GLY A 71 -16.22 -3.60 17.83
C GLY A 71 -15.82 -2.31 17.15
N LEU A 72 -14.70 -2.31 16.45
CA LEU A 72 -14.13 -1.15 15.74
C LEU A 72 -14.80 -0.88 14.37
N SER A 73 -15.31 -1.92 13.72
CA SER A 73 -15.98 -1.78 12.42
C SER A 73 -17.32 -1.08 12.56
N ARG A 74 -17.61 -0.13 11.67
CA ARG A 74 -18.91 0.55 11.57
C ARG A 74 -19.99 -0.40 11.07
N THR A 75 -19.61 -1.34 10.20
CA THR A 75 -20.52 -2.35 9.64
C THR A 75 -20.56 -3.63 10.49
N LYS A 76 -19.88 -3.65 11.66
CA LYS A 76 -19.78 -4.82 12.53
C LYS A 76 -19.22 -6.06 11.79
N THR A 77 -18.25 -5.83 10.94
CA THR A 77 -17.66 -6.86 10.09
C THR A 77 -16.16 -6.93 10.31
N GLY A 78 -15.67 -8.13 10.55
CA GLY A 78 -14.24 -8.45 10.65
C GLY A 78 -13.77 -9.30 9.49
N LEU A 79 -12.45 -9.37 9.33
CA LEU A 79 -11.77 -10.14 8.32
C LEU A 79 -10.56 -10.82 8.95
N ILE A 80 -10.43 -12.13 8.74
CA ILE A 80 -9.22 -12.90 9.03
C ILE A 80 -8.60 -13.27 7.70
N GLU A 81 -7.31 -13.04 7.54
CA GLU A 81 -6.57 -13.43 6.34
C GLU A 81 -5.25 -14.09 6.70
N LYS A 82 -4.78 -14.99 5.84
CA LYS A 82 -3.47 -15.61 5.98
C LYS A 82 -2.39 -14.52 5.99
N PHE A 83 -1.47 -14.59 6.95
CA PHE A 83 -0.34 -13.68 7.00
C PHE A 83 0.63 -13.98 5.86
N ASN A 84 1.00 -12.96 5.09
CA ASN A 84 2.04 -13.05 4.08
C ASN A 84 3.31 -12.36 4.59
N SER A 85 4.38 -13.13 4.73
CA SER A 85 5.72 -12.60 4.99
C SER A 85 6.33 -12.07 3.69
N GLY A 86 7.17 -11.05 3.80
CA GLY A 86 7.90 -10.50 2.66
C GLY A 86 8.01 -8.98 2.68
N ASN A 87 8.48 -8.45 1.55
CA ASN A 87 8.67 -7.02 1.38
C ASN A 87 7.39 -6.34 0.90
N GLU A 88 6.93 -5.33 1.62
CA GLU A 88 5.78 -4.55 1.16
C GLU A 88 6.21 -3.56 0.10
N ILE A 89 5.54 -3.63 -1.04
CA ILE A 89 5.69 -2.67 -2.12
C ILE A 89 4.42 -1.81 -2.26
N GLN A 90 4.62 -0.60 -2.76
CA GLN A 90 3.56 0.22 -3.30
C GLN A 90 3.84 0.47 -4.77
N VAL A 91 2.80 0.35 -5.58
CA VAL A 91 2.82 0.58 -7.01
C VAL A 91 1.86 1.71 -7.33
N ASP A 92 2.40 2.82 -7.82
CA ASP A 92 1.61 3.98 -8.24
C ASP A 92 1.38 3.89 -9.75
N CYS A 93 0.11 4.01 -10.17
CA CYS A 93 -0.35 3.78 -11.53
C CYS A 93 -1.22 4.92 -12.04
N PHE A 94 -1.39 4.97 -13.35
CA PHE A 94 -2.39 5.81 -14.02
C PHE A 94 -3.11 5.01 -15.10
N VAL A 95 -4.44 5.05 -15.10
CA VAL A 95 -5.25 4.50 -16.19
C VAL A 95 -5.55 5.63 -17.17
N THR A 96 -5.05 5.52 -18.39
CA THR A 96 -5.43 6.41 -19.50
C THR A 96 -6.63 5.81 -20.26
N ASP A 97 -7.12 6.50 -21.28
CA ASP A 97 -8.16 5.94 -22.15
C ASP A 97 -7.68 4.71 -22.94
N GLU A 98 -6.38 4.56 -23.12
CA GLU A 98 -5.78 3.54 -23.99
C GLU A 98 -5.18 2.36 -23.20
N LYS A 99 -4.59 2.63 -22.03
CA LYS A 99 -3.82 1.63 -21.28
C LYS A 99 -3.63 1.97 -19.80
N VAL A 100 -3.17 0.97 -19.05
CA VAL A 100 -2.68 1.13 -17.69
C VAL A 100 -1.18 1.37 -17.71
N GLU A 101 -0.73 2.41 -17.04
CA GLU A 101 0.69 2.73 -16.86
C GLU A 101 1.10 2.56 -15.41
N VAL A 102 2.08 1.70 -15.15
CA VAL A 102 2.80 1.70 -13.88
C VAL A 102 3.77 2.89 -13.89
N ILE A 103 3.53 3.86 -13.02
CA ILE A 103 4.31 5.11 -12.98
C ILE A 103 5.56 4.95 -12.14
N MET A 104 5.39 4.38 -10.93
CA MET A 104 6.49 4.23 -9.97
C MET A 104 6.23 3.02 -9.06
N THR A 105 7.31 2.35 -8.67
CA THR A 105 7.29 1.34 -7.62
C THR A 105 8.16 1.78 -6.45
N ARG A 106 7.78 1.43 -5.24
CA ARG A 106 8.60 1.63 -4.05
C ARG A 106 8.46 0.47 -3.07
N GLN A 107 9.55 0.11 -2.42
CA GLN A 107 9.55 -0.86 -1.33
C GLN A 107 9.53 -0.12 0.00
N LYS A 108 8.58 -0.41 0.86
CA LYS A 108 8.48 0.21 2.19
C LYS A 108 9.56 -0.34 3.13
N GLN A 109 10.18 0.55 3.87
CA GLN A 109 11.09 0.23 4.97
C GLN A 109 10.31 0.29 6.28
N LYS A 110 10.35 -0.78 7.06
CA LYS A 110 9.52 -0.96 8.25
C LYS A 110 10.36 -1.25 9.48
N ILE A 111 9.93 -0.72 10.62
CA ILE A 111 10.39 -1.16 11.93
C ILE A 111 9.47 -2.31 12.33
N ILE A 112 10.06 -3.46 12.61
CA ILE A 112 9.37 -4.69 12.98
C ILE A 112 9.71 -4.99 14.43
N ALA A 113 8.70 -5.25 15.26
CA ALA A 113 8.88 -5.71 16.63
C ALA A 113 9.42 -7.15 16.67
N GLU A 114 9.94 -7.59 17.82
CA GLU A 114 10.47 -8.94 18.00
C GLU A 114 9.45 -10.04 17.68
N ASN A 115 8.16 -9.79 17.93
CA ASN A 115 7.06 -10.69 17.57
C ASN A 115 6.67 -10.63 16.08
N GLY A 116 7.43 -9.91 15.23
CA GLY A 116 7.16 -9.77 13.81
C GLY A 116 6.03 -8.79 13.44
N MET A 117 5.44 -8.10 14.42
CA MET A 117 4.44 -7.07 14.14
C MET A 117 5.11 -5.82 13.57
N VAL A 118 4.53 -5.27 12.49
CA VAL A 118 4.99 -4.00 11.93
C VAL A 118 4.58 -2.87 12.86
N LEU A 119 5.58 -2.23 13.46
CA LEU A 119 5.37 -1.07 14.33
C LEU A 119 5.16 0.19 13.50
N GLN A 120 6.00 0.39 12.48
CA GLN A 120 6.01 1.65 11.76
C GLN A 120 6.75 1.54 10.43
N SER A 121 6.32 2.31 9.43
CA SER A 121 7.11 2.53 8.21
C SER A 121 7.98 3.76 8.43
N PHE A 122 9.28 3.63 8.27
CA PHE A 122 10.22 4.75 8.43
C PHE A 122 10.77 5.28 7.10
N GLY A 123 10.37 4.67 5.99
CA GLY A 123 10.82 5.14 4.68
C GLY A 123 10.47 4.22 3.54
N SER A 124 11.09 4.45 2.41
CA SER A 124 10.99 3.57 1.24
C SER A 124 12.19 3.71 0.30
N ILE A 125 12.45 2.67 -0.46
CA ILE A 125 13.42 2.62 -1.55
C ILE A 125 12.66 2.76 -2.87
N VAL A 126 13.11 3.62 -3.75
CA VAL A 126 12.48 3.96 -5.04
C VAL A 126 13.52 3.91 -6.17
N PRO A 127 13.31 3.19 -7.25
CA PRO A 127 12.26 2.18 -7.45
C PRO A 127 12.42 0.98 -6.51
N ALA A 128 11.37 0.20 -6.33
CA ALA A 128 11.46 -1.08 -5.63
C ALA A 128 12.45 -2.01 -6.36
N PRO A 129 13.29 -2.76 -5.63
CA PRO A 129 14.28 -3.67 -6.24
C PRO A 129 13.59 -4.96 -6.72
N LEU A 130 12.85 -4.87 -7.80
CA LEU A 130 12.12 -5.98 -8.42
C LEU A 130 12.87 -6.51 -9.64
N SER A 131 12.84 -7.83 -9.84
CA SER A 131 13.31 -8.46 -11.07
C SER A 131 12.38 -8.12 -12.25
N ASP A 132 12.85 -8.31 -13.47
CA ASP A 132 12.04 -8.09 -14.69
C ASP A 132 10.79 -8.99 -14.70
N ALA A 133 10.87 -10.19 -14.14
CA ALA A 133 9.74 -11.09 -14.02
C ALA A 133 8.67 -10.53 -13.05
N LEU A 134 9.10 -10.06 -11.88
CA LEU A 134 8.20 -9.41 -10.93
C LEU A 134 7.62 -8.10 -11.46
N MET A 135 8.38 -7.33 -12.24
CA MET A 135 7.84 -6.12 -12.88
C MET A 135 6.72 -6.44 -13.89
N LYS A 136 6.86 -7.52 -14.66
CA LYS A 136 5.77 -7.99 -15.55
C LYS A 136 4.54 -8.41 -14.78
N GLU A 137 4.71 -9.10 -13.64
CA GLU A 137 3.60 -9.47 -12.76
C GLU A 137 2.94 -8.24 -12.14
N VAL A 138 3.72 -7.24 -11.73
CA VAL A 138 3.22 -5.93 -11.26
C VAL A 138 2.34 -5.26 -12.31
N GLU A 139 2.76 -5.26 -13.58
CA GLU A 139 1.99 -4.69 -14.69
C GLU A 139 0.71 -5.49 -14.96
N ASP A 140 0.76 -6.82 -14.92
CA ASP A 140 -0.40 -7.70 -15.09
C ASP A 140 -1.43 -7.45 -13.97
N ILE A 141 -0.99 -7.38 -12.72
CA ILE A 141 -1.82 -7.04 -11.57
C ILE A 141 -2.49 -5.67 -11.75
N ALA A 142 -1.74 -4.65 -12.17
CA ALA A 142 -2.26 -3.32 -12.43
C ALA A 142 -3.39 -3.34 -13.47
N ASN A 143 -3.21 -4.09 -14.57
CA ASN A 143 -4.21 -4.26 -15.61
C ASN A 143 -5.46 -5.00 -15.09
N LYS A 144 -5.28 -6.07 -14.30
CA LYS A 144 -6.39 -6.80 -13.67
C LYS A 144 -7.18 -5.91 -12.71
N ILE A 145 -6.51 -5.10 -11.89
CA ILE A 145 -7.16 -4.13 -11.00
C ILE A 145 -7.99 -3.14 -11.82
N ALA A 146 -7.37 -2.49 -12.80
CA ALA A 146 -8.08 -1.50 -13.62
C ALA A 146 -9.31 -2.08 -14.30
N LYS A 147 -9.21 -3.29 -14.86
CA LYS A 147 -10.32 -4.01 -15.51
C LYS A 147 -11.39 -4.42 -14.50
N GLY A 148 -11.02 -5.09 -13.42
CA GLY A 148 -11.94 -5.64 -12.42
C GLY A 148 -12.76 -4.55 -11.72
N PHE A 149 -12.14 -3.41 -11.45
CA PHE A 149 -12.78 -2.26 -10.81
C PHE A 149 -13.28 -1.20 -11.80
N LYS A 150 -13.18 -1.48 -13.12
CA LYS A 150 -13.67 -0.60 -14.19
C LYS A 150 -13.10 0.82 -14.11
N LEU A 151 -11.82 0.93 -13.76
CA LEU A 151 -11.15 2.22 -13.66
C LEU A 151 -10.96 2.82 -15.05
N LYS A 152 -11.16 4.12 -15.17
CA LYS A 152 -10.96 4.88 -16.42
C LYS A 152 -10.40 6.24 -16.09
N ASN A 153 -9.41 6.66 -16.89
CA ASN A 153 -8.80 7.98 -16.85
C ASN A 153 -8.59 8.50 -15.41
N THR A 154 -7.84 7.73 -14.60
CA THR A 154 -7.69 8.03 -13.17
C THR A 154 -6.36 7.51 -12.63
N PRO A 155 -5.72 8.20 -11.67
CA PRO A 155 -4.64 7.62 -10.89
C PRO A 155 -5.17 6.54 -9.94
N PHE A 156 -4.37 5.53 -9.69
CA PHE A 156 -4.59 4.59 -8.61
C PHE A 156 -3.25 4.09 -8.06
N PHE A 157 -3.26 3.56 -6.87
CA PHE A 157 -2.14 2.80 -6.35
C PHE A 157 -2.63 1.50 -5.73
N TYR A 158 -1.74 0.53 -5.64
CA TYR A 158 -1.98 -0.65 -4.84
C TYR A 158 -0.77 -0.98 -3.98
N GLN A 159 -1.00 -1.69 -2.89
CA GLN A 159 0.00 -2.21 -1.98
C GLN A 159 -0.03 -3.72 -2.02
N ALA A 160 1.14 -4.33 -2.03
CA ALA A 160 1.29 -5.77 -2.11
C ALA A 160 2.49 -6.25 -1.29
N ILE A 161 2.48 -7.51 -0.90
CA ILE A 161 3.65 -8.21 -0.34
C ILE A 161 4.29 -9.00 -1.47
N VAL A 162 5.58 -8.83 -1.63
CA VAL A 162 6.44 -9.72 -2.42
C VAL A 162 7.09 -10.68 -1.46
N SER A 163 6.69 -11.94 -1.52
CA SER A 163 7.20 -12.99 -0.66
C SER A 163 8.59 -13.46 -1.08
N GLU A 164 9.28 -14.21 -0.23
CA GLU A 164 10.63 -14.72 -0.50
C GLU A 164 10.68 -15.68 -1.69
N ASP A 165 9.59 -16.38 -1.97
CA ASP A 165 9.41 -17.25 -3.14
C ASP A 165 8.91 -16.49 -4.40
N ASN A 166 9.03 -15.16 -4.38
CA ASN A 166 8.68 -14.25 -5.48
C ASN A 166 7.20 -14.29 -5.91
N HIS A 167 6.26 -14.51 -5.00
CA HIS A 167 4.85 -14.32 -5.24
C HIS A 167 4.38 -12.94 -4.77
N ILE A 168 3.51 -12.31 -5.55
CA ILE A 168 2.91 -11.02 -5.21
C ILE A 168 1.50 -11.24 -4.69
N ASN A 169 1.21 -10.75 -3.48
CA ASN A 169 -0.11 -10.76 -2.90
C ASN A 169 -0.59 -9.33 -2.63
N VAL A 170 -1.66 -8.91 -3.30
CA VAL A 170 -2.24 -7.57 -3.13
C VAL A 170 -2.94 -7.47 -1.78
N LEU A 171 -2.56 -6.46 -1.01
CA LEU A 171 -3.17 -6.13 0.28
C LEU A 171 -4.39 -5.25 0.11
N GLU A 172 -4.21 -4.15 -0.61
CA GLU A 172 -5.25 -3.15 -0.88
C GLU A 172 -4.90 -2.31 -2.10
N PHE A 173 -5.90 -1.64 -2.66
CA PHE A 173 -5.69 -0.59 -3.63
C PHE A 173 -6.66 0.58 -3.38
N ALA A 174 -6.37 1.74 -3.97
CA ALA A 174 -7.28 2.87 -3.96
C ALA A 174 -7.19 3.66 -5.29
N PRO A 175 -8.34 4.09 -5.87
CA PRO A 175 -8.38 4.87 -7.11
C PRO A 175 -8.09 6.35 -6.82
N ARG A 176 -6.89 6.62 -6.38
CA ARG A 176 -6.36 7.95 -6.07
C ARG A 176 -4.84 7.93 -6.03
N ILE A 177 -4.24 9.09 -5.97
CA ILE A 177 -2.80 9.24 -5.74
C ILE A 177 -2.43 8.67 -4.37
N GLY A 178 -1.33 7.94 -4.29
CA GLY A 178 -0.80 7.37 -3.06
C GLY A 178 -0.45 8.43 -2.00
N GLY A 179 -0.49 8.05 -0.72
CA GLY A 179 -0.06 8.90 0.39
C GLY A 179 1.46 8.97 0.54
N GLY A 180 1.94 9.63 1.60
CA GLY A 180 3.36 9.70 1.95
C GLY A 180 4.20 10.41 0.89
N LEU A 181 3.74 11.56 0.39
CA LEU A 181 4.42 12.37 -0.65
C LEU A 181 4.62 11.65 -1.99
N SER A 182 3.80 10.64 -2.32
CA SER A 182 3.90 9.91 -3.60
C SER A 182 3.93 10.86 -4.81
N TYR A 183 3.07 11.88 -4.82
CA TYR A 183 3.01 12.86 -5.92
C TYR A 183 4.35 13.56 -6.15
N TYR A 184 5.02 13.96 -5.07
CA TYR A 184 6.31 14.63 -5.11
C TYR A 184 7.42 13.69 -5.61
N LEU A 185 7.47 12.46 -5.06
CA LEU A 185 8.42 11.43 -5.47
C LEU A 185 8.25 11.05 -6.93
N ILE A 186 7.03 10.85 -7.39
CA ILE A 186 6.73 10.54 -8.79
C ILE A 186 7.29 11.63 -9.70
N LYS A 187 6.98 12.89 -9.42
CA LYS A 187 7.48 14.04 -10.21
C LYS A 187 9.00 14.12 -10.19
N MET A 188 9.63 13.95 -9.01
CA MET A 188 11.09 14.00 -8.86
C MET A 188 11.80 12.86 -9.60
N VAL A 189 11.29 11.64 -9.51
CA VAL A 189 11.95 10.43 -10.03
C VAL A 189 11.69 10.23 -11.52
N THR A 190 10.44 10.46 -11.96
CA THR A 190 9.99 10.13 -13.31
C THR A 190 9.77 11.36 -14.20
N GLY A 191 9.68 12.55 -13.61
CA GLY A 191 9.30 13.79 -14.30
C GLY A 191 7.80 13.89 -14.61
N PHE A 192 6.99 12.88 -14.30
CA PHE A 192 5.55 12.89 -14.55
C PHE A 192 4.81 13.58 -13.40
N ASP A 193 4.02 14.60 -13.71
CA ASP A 193 3.18 15.28 -12.73
C ASP A 193 1.83 14.57 -12.61
N ILE A 194 1.72 13.65 -11.66
CA ILE A 194 0.51 12.86 -11.46
C ILE A 194 -0.66 13.70 -10.93
N VAL A 195 -0.38 14.84 -10.27
CA VAL A 195 -1.43 15.75 -9.78
C VAL A 195 -2.05 16.51 -10.94
N GLU A 196 -1.23 17.10 -11.82
CA GLU A 196 -1.68 17.75 -13.03
C GLU A 196 -2.48 16.77 -13.91
N ALA A 197 -1.94 15.56 -14.13
CA ALA A 197 -2.63 14.51 -14.87
C ALA A 197 -3.98 14.12 -14.26
N ALA A 198 -4.07 14.06 -12.92
CA ALA A 198 -5.35 13.79 -12.25
C ALA A 198 -6.35 14.92 -12.46
N ILE A 199 -5.92 16.18 -12.36
CA ILE A 199 -6.77 17.34 -12.63
C ILE A 199 -7.28 17.31 -14.07
N ASP A 200 -6.39 17.11 -15.06
CA ASP A 200 -6.75 16.98 -16.46
C ASP A 200 -7.78 15.89 -16.70
N SER A 201 -7.58 14.73 -16.08
CA SER A 201 -8.51 13.60 -16.22
C SER A 201 -9.92 13.94 -15.69
N PHE A 202 -10.01 14.62 -14.54
CA PHE A 202 -11.30 15.06 -13.98
C PHE A 202 -11.97 16.17 -14.80
N LEU A 203 -11.19 16.97 -15.52
CA LEU A 203 -11.71 17.96 -16.47
C LEU A 203 -12.11 17.35 -17.82
N GLY A 204 -11.90 16.06 -18.02
CA GLY A 204 -12.19 15.35 -19.27
C GLY A 204 -11.12 15.52 -20.35
N ASN A 205 -9.96 16.07 -20.00
CA ASN A 205 -8.84 16.21 -20.93
C ASN A 205 -8.14 14.85 -21.14
N LYS A 206 -7.57 14.64 -22.33
CA LYS A 206 -6.77 13.45 -22.61
C LYS A 206 -5.43 13.53 -21.87
N VAL A 207 -5.15 12.54 -21.04
CA VAL A 207 -3.88 12.40 -20.33
C VAL A 207 -2.92 11.53 -21.13
N ILE A 208 -1.70 12.03 -21.33
CA ILE A 208 -0.59 11.28 -21.93
C ILE A 208 0.48 11.10 -20.86
N VAL A 209 0.77 9.85 -20.52
CA VAL A 209 1.83 9.53 -19.55
C VAL A 209 3.18 9.59 -20.24
N ASN A 210 3.92 10.65 -19.98
CA ASN A 210 5.31 10.81 -20.42
C ASN A 210 6.22 10.75 -19.20
N LYS A 211 6.76 9.55 -18.91
CA LYS A 211 7.64 9.30 -17.78
C LYS A 211 9.04 8.92 -18.23
N LYS A 212 10.04 9.36 -17.48
CA LYS A 212 11.43 8.94 -17.62
C LYS A 212 11.68 7.71 -16.73
N GLN A 213 12.57 6.85 -17.17
CA GLN A 213 13.06 5.78 -16.31
C GLN A 213 13.95 6.36 -15.20
N ALA A 214 13.79 5.88 -13.98
CA ALA A 214 14.65 6.27 -12.86
C ALA A 214 16.10 5.87 -13.14
N LYS A 215 16.99 6.85 -13.13
CA LYS A 215 18.44 6.62 -13.37
C LYS A 215 19.21 6.29 -12.09
N LYS A 216 18.60 6.48 -10.94
CA LYS A 216 19.20 6.30 -9.61
C LYS A 216 18.17 5.67 -8.67
N VAL A 217 18.67 5.06 -7.62
CA VAL A 217 17.87 4.65 -6.48
C VAL A 217 17.78 5.83 -5.50
N TYR A 218 16.57 6.09 -5.04
CA TYR A 218 16.27 7.10 -4.04
C TYR A 218 15.78 6.43 -2.76
N SER A 219 16.06 7.06 -1.63
CA SER A 219 15.49 6.66 -0.35
C SER A 219 14.67 7.82 0.21
N THR A 220 13.51 7.52 0.72
CA THR A 220 12.76 8.43 1.58
C THR A 220 12.87 7.96 3.00
N ASN A 221 13.07 8.88 3.94
CA ASN A 221 13.18 8.57 5.35
C ASN A 221 12.23 9.46 6.14
N LEU A 222 11.44 8.86 7.02
CA LEU A 222 10.59 9.54 7.96
C LEU A 222 11.33 9.64 9.30
N LEU A 223 11.60 10.85 9.72
CA LEU A 223 12.24 11.11 10.99
C LEU A 223 11.16 11.30 12.05
N TYR A 224 11.03 10.34 12.93
CA TYR A 224 10.09 10.40 14.04
C TYR A 224 10.77 11.06 15.24
N MET A 225 10.08 12.00 15.84
CA MET A 225 10.54 12.70 17.03
C MET A 225 9.64 12.37 18.22
N HIS A 226 10.16 12.52 19.42
CA HIS A 226 9.34 12.48 20.62
C HIS A 226 8.33 13.64 20.63
N PRO A 227 7.16 13.47 21.25
CA PRO A 227 6.21 14.56 21.43
C PRO A 227 6.89 15.79 22.05
N GLY A 228 6.69 16.96 21.46
CA GLY A 228 7.32 18.20 21.89
C GLY A 228 7.08 19.34 20.91
N VAL A 229 7.75 20.45 21.16
CA VAL A 229 7.75 21.59 20.25
C VAL A 229 8.95 21.49 19.31
N PHE A 230 8.68 21.46 18.01
CA PHE A 230 9.75 21.51 17.02
C PHE A 230 10.34 22.93 16.96
N HIS A 231 11.64 23.04 17.17
CA HIS A 231 12.35 24.31 17.06
C HIS A 231 13.07 24.46 15.73
N HIS A 232 13.99 23.54 15.42
CA HIS A 232 14.76 23.58 14.18
C HIS A 232 15.46 22.24 13.93
N ILE A 233 16.01 22.08 12.75
CA ILE A 233 16.87 20.97 12.36
C ILE A 233 18.22 21.51 11.88
N GLU A 234 19.30 20.92 12.33
CA GLU A 234 20.66 21.32 11.97
C GLU A 234 21.28 20.34 10.95
N GLY A 235 22.25 20.82 10.19
CA GLY A 235 23.01 20.03 9.24
C GLY A 235 22.32 19.81 7.87
N PHE A 236 21.04 20.11 7.75
CA PHE A 236 20.27 19.88 6.50
C PHE A 236 20.89 20.61 5.30
N GLU A 237 21.18 21.91 5.43
CA GLU A 237 21.73 22.72 4.34
C GLU A 237 23.10 22.21 3.86
N LYS A 238 23.95 21.71 4.79
CA LYS A 238 25.23 21.09 4.47
C LYS A 238 25.00 19.83 3.61
N LEU A 239 24.13 18.90 4.05
CA LEU A 239 23.84 17.67 3.33
C LEU A 239 23.22 17.94 1.96
N LYS A 240 22.41 18.99 1.83
CA LYS A 240 21.82 19.42 0.55
C LYS A 240 22.89 19.95 -0.40
N LYS A 241 23.81 20.78 0.08
CA LYS A 241 24.96 21.30 -0.70
C LYS A 241 25.87 20.16 -1.17
N GLU A 242 26.08 19.14 -0.35
CA GLU A 242 26.88 17.95 -0.67
C GLU A 242 26.12 16.94 -1.56
N ASN A 243 24.89 17.23 -1.97
CA ASN A 243 24.00 16.32 -2.73
C ASN A 243 23.73 14.96 -2.08
N ILE A 244 23.89 14.85 -0.76
CA ILE A 244 23.58 13.65 0.02
C ILE A 244 22.07 13.52 0.16
N ILE A 245 21.36 14.63 0.40
CA ILE A 245 19.90 14.70 0.43
C ILE A 245 19.40 15.65 -0.66
N LYS A 246 18.19 15.39 -1.16
CA LYS A 246 17.56 16.21 -2.20
C LYS A 246 16.63 17.25 -1.63
N ASP A 247 15.81 16.85 -0.68
CA ASP A 247 14.84 17.73 -0.05
C ASP A 247 14.46 17.25 1.35
N LEU A 248 13.87 18.15 2.14
CA LEU A 248 13.28 17.90 3.44
C LEU A 248 11.90 18.53 3.47
N SER A 249 10.90 17.74 3.86
CA SER A 249 9.54 18.23 4.08
C SER A 249 9.16 18.02 5.54
N LEU A 250 8.58 19.04 6.15
CA LEU A 250 7.97 18.94 7.47
C LEU A 250 6.50 18.58 7.31
N ILE A 251 6.11 17.45 7.90
CA ILE A 251 4.73 16.97 7.91
C ILE A 251 4.24 17.02 9.35
N HIS A 252 3.18 17.77 9.58
CA HIS A 252 2.44 17.67 10.84
C HIS A 252 1.48 16.49 10.76
N ILE A 253 1.58 15.60 11.73
CA ILE A 253 0.68 14.46 11.89
C ILE A 253 -0.20 14.72 13.12
#